data_80ecb34e1edd0e455415a3c85be01eff
#
_entry.id   80ecb34e1edd0e455415a3c85be01eff
#
_cell.length_a   1.000
_cell.length_b   1.000
_cell.length_c   1.000
_cell.angle_alpha   90.00
_cell.angle_beta   90.00
_cell.angle_gamma   90.00
#
_symmetry.space_group_name_H-M   'P 1'
#
loop_
_entity.id
_entity.type
_entity.pdbx_description
1 polymer ?
#
loop_
_entity_poly.entity_id
_entity_poly.type
_entity_poly.pdbx_seq_one_letter_code
_entity_poly.pdbx_strand_id
1 'polypeptide(L)'
;MSGKFHKVVVASDSFKGCLSSIRVAEAVEKGIHAIHPDCQVLKLAVADGGEGTIEALLTTMGGHIVKADVLDPLGRPINAEYAILEDGTAVIEMSKASGLTLLQPSERNPLLTSTYGTGQLIADALHKGCRKFLIGIGGSATNDAGTGMLEALGYRFMDAEGNILKGEGRSLESIMTIDTSAAIPELKSAEFIVACDVDSPFHGSKGAAYVYAPQKGATPQMVERLDNGLKHFADIIKGTTGKDISEMPGAGAAGGLGGAFKAFRYWQYAAGQRFNPIPHSQQSAL
;
A
#
# COMPACT_ATOMS: atom_id res chain seq x y z
N MET A 1 -14.41 -19.30 -42.02
CA MET A 1 -14.21 -20.32 -40.94
C MET A 1 -14.27 -19.55 -39.62
N SER A 2 -15.38 -19.51 -38.91
CA SER A 2 -15.43 -18.90 -37.57
C SER A 2 -14.87 -19.93 -36.59
N GLY A 3 -13.66 -19.73 -36.14
CA GLY A 3 -13.08 -20.54 -35.09
C GLY A 3 -13.94 -20.44 -33.83
N LYS A 4 -14.54 -21.56 -33.39
CA LYS A 4 -15.22 -21.61 -32.09
C LYS A 4 -14.19 -21.55 -31.00
N PHE A 5 -14.21 -20.48 -30.18
CA PHE A 5 -13.46 -20.45 -28.95
C PHE A 5 -14.13 -21.39 -27.93
N HIS A 6 -13.39 -22.37 -27.42
CA HIS A 6 -13.89 -23.30 -26.41
C HIS A 6 -13.64 -22.78 -24.97
N LYS A 7 -12.56 -22.02 -24.80
CA LYS A 7 -12.15 -21.46 -23.50
C LYS A 7 -11.55 -20.07 -23.70
N VAL A 8 -11.92 -19.11 -22.89
CA VAL A 8 -11.37 -17.75 -22.84
C VAL A 8 -11.01 -17.42 -21.41
N VAL A 9 -9.83 -16.82 -21.19
CA VAL A 9 -9.40 -16.27 -19.92
C VAL A 9 -9.52 -14.76 -19.98
N VAL A 10 -10.29 -14.18 -19.05
CA VAL A 10 -10.44 -12.73 -18.92
C VAL A 10 -9.66 -12.30 -17.67
N ALA A 11 -8.54 -11.61 -17.90
CA ALA A 11 -7.68 -11.06 -16.85
C ALA A 11 -7.59 -9.55 -17.07
N SER A 12 -8.50 -8.79 -16.49
CA SER A 12 -8.59 -7.34 -16.64
C SER A 12 -8.40 -6.65 -15.30
N ASP A 13 -7.71 -5.52 -15.31
CA ASP A 13 -7.68 -4.59 -14.18
C ASP A 13 -9.00 -3.80 -14.10
N SER A 14 -9.19 -3.07 -13.00
CA SER A 14 -10.34 -2.17 -12.81
C SER A 14 -10.26 -0.96 -13.75
N PHE A 15 -11.41 -0.44 -14.17
CA PHE A 15 -11.51 0.91 -14.74
C PHE A 15 -11.71 1.90 -13.61
N LYS A 16 -10.61 2.47 -13.13
CA LYS A 16 -10.54 3.33 -11.92
C LYS A 16 -11.66 4.36 -11.87
N GLY A 17 -12.46 4.30 -10.78
CA GLY A 17 -13.61 5.18 -10.59
C GLY A 17 -14.87 4.82 -11.40
N CYS A 18 -14.87 3.70 -12.17
CA CYS A 18 -16.01 3.29 -13.02
C CYS A 18 -16.47 1.86 -12.74
N LEU A 19 -15.61 0.86 -12.97
CA LEU A 19 -15.96 -0.56 -12.82
C LEU A 19 -14.82 -1.33 -12.12
N SER A 20 -15.18 -2.22 -11.19
CA SER A 20 -14.22 -3.16 -10.62
C SER A 20 -13.76 -4.19 -11.66
N SER A 21 -12.59 -4.78 -11.44
CA SER A 21 -12.01 -5.84 -12.26
C SER A 21 -13.02 -6.97 -12.55
N ILE A 22 -13.77 -7.38 -11.54
CA ILE A 22 -14.82 -8.41 -11.64
C ILE A 22 -15.96 -7.96 -12.56
N ARG A 23 -16.44 -6.74 -12.41
CA ARG A 23 -17.53 -6.19 -13.23
C ARG A 23 -17.12 -6.05 -14.71
N VAL A 24 -15.85 -5.72 -14.96
CA VAL A 24 -15.29 -5.73 -16.31
C VAL A 24 -15.29 -7.14 -16.87
N ALA A 25 -14.80 -8.12 -16.11
CA ALA A 25 -14.78 -9.52 -16.54
C ALA A 25 -16.19 -10.08 -16.80
N GLU A 26 -17.18 -9.74 -15.98
CA GLU A 26 -18.59 -10.10 -16.20
C GLU A 26 -19.17 -9.48 -17.49
N ALA A 27 -18.83 -8.24 -17.79
CA ALA A 27 -19.28 -7.58 -19.01
C ALA A 27 -18.66 -8.24 -20.26
N VAL A 28 -17.37 -8.60 -20.19
CA VAL A 28 -16.67 -9.33 -21.26
C VAL A 28 -17.28 -10.73 -21.44
N GLU A 29 -17.53 -11.47 -20.35
CA GLU A 29 -18.19 -12.77 -20.38
C GLU A 29 -19.56 -12.73 -21.10
N LYS A 30 -20.39 -11.74 -20.77
CA LYS A 30 -21.68 -11.53 -21.45
C LYS A 30 -21.49 -11.30 -22.94
N GLY A 31 -20.50 -10.50 -23.34
CA GLY A 31 -20.17 -10.28 -24.75
C GLY A 31 -19.70 -11.54 -25.48
N ILE A 32 -18.89 -12.37 -24.82
CA ILE A 32 -18.42 -13.65 -25.37
C ILE A 32 -19.61 -14.61 -25.55
N HIS A 33 -20.46 -14.77 -24.54
CA HIS A 33 -21.61 -15.68 -24.59
C HIS A 33 -22.68 -15.26 -25.60
N ALA A 34 -22.77 -13.97 -25.94
CA ALA A 34 -23.69 -13.51 -27.00
C ALA A 34 -23.30 -14.05 -28.39
N ILE A 35 -22.01 -14.38 -28.61
CA ILE A 35 -21.51 -14.88 -29.90
C ILE A 35 -21.14 -16.37 -29.80
N HIS A 36 -20.62 -16.79 -28.66
CA HIS A 36 -20.17 -18.16 -28.37
C HIS A 36 -20.81 -18.66 -27.07
N PRO A 37 -22.10 -19.11 -27.08
CA PRO A 37 -22.86 -19.47 -25.88
C PRO A 37 -22.23 -20.60 -25.06
N ASP A 38 -21.52 -21.53 -25.72
CA ASP A 38 -20.89 -22.71 -25.10
C ASP A 38 -19.45 -22.47 -24.66
N CYS A 39 -18.93 -21.24 -24.80
CA CYS A 39 -17.54 -20.92 -24.43
C CYS A 39 -17.37 -20.90 -22.91
N GLN A 40 -16.40 -21.66 -22.41
CA GLN A 40 -15.99 -21.55 -21.00
C GLN A 40 -15.21 -20.25 -20.80
N VAL A 41 -15.71 -19.36 -19.91
CA VAL A 41 -15.03 -18.13 -19.56
C VAL A 41 -14.45 -18.23 -18.14
N LEU A 42 -13.12 -18.19 -18.04
CA LEU A 42 -12.41 -18.10 -16.76
C LEU A 42 -12.11 -16.64 -16.47
N LYS A 43 -12.70 -16.12 -15.42
CA LYS A 43 -12.48 -14.74 -14.95
C LYS A 43 -11.37 -14.73 -13.89
N LEU A 44 -10.29 -13.99 -14.17
CA LEU A 44 -9.20 -13.77 -13.25
C LEU A 44 -9.23 -12.30 -12.83
N ALA A 45 -9.45 -12.06 -11.56
CA ALA A 45 -9.30 -10.72 -10.99
C ALA A 45 -7.79 -10.39 -10.92
N VAL A 46 -7.39 -9.34 -11.61
CA VAL A 46 -6.01 -8.82 -11.58
C VAL A 46 -6.01 -7.57 -10.72
N ALA A 47 -5.04 -7.46 -9.84
CA ALA A 47 -4.85 -6.29 -9.00
C ALA A 47 -3.38 -5.87 -9.01
N ASP A 48 -3.17 -4.56 -9.09
CA ASP A 48 -1.84 -3.93 -9.12
C ASP A 48 -1.36 -3.45 -7.74
N GLY A 49 -2.10 -3.82 -6.67
CA GLY A 49 -1.87 -3.32 -5.31
C GLY A 49 -2.58 -2.00 -5.02
N GLY A 50 -3.42 -1.52 -5.96
CA GLY A 50 -4.30 -0.37 -5.77
C GLY A 50 -5.70 -0.77 -5.32
N GLU A 51 -6.67 0.09 -5.61
CA GLU A 51 -8.10 -0.13 -5.32
C GLU A 51 -8.64 -1.36 -6.04
N GLY A 52 -9.36 -2.22 -5.30
CA GLY A 52 -9.94 -3.47 -5.81
C GLY A 52 -9.11 -4.73 -5.57
N THR A 53 -7.94 -4.61 -4.97
CA THR A 53 -7.09 -5.76 -4.62
C THR A 53 -7.79 -6.69 -3.63
N ILE A 54 -8.48 -6.14 -2.61
CA ILE A 54 -9.25 -6.90 -1.62
C ILE A 54 -10.35 -7.71 -2.31
N GLU A 55 -11.17 -7.07 -3.15
CA GLU A 55 -12.28 -7.73 -3.86
C GLU A 55 -11.78 -8.86 -4.77
N ALA A 56 -10.69 -8.60 -5.50
CA ALA A 56 -10.07 -9.55 -6.39
C ALA A 56 -9.60 -10.82 -5.65
N LEU A 57 -8.90 -10.65 -4.54
CA LEU A 57 -8.36 -11.77 -3.77
C LEU A 57 -9.42 -12.54 -3.02
N LEU A 58 -10.40 -11.89 -2.41
CA LEU A 58 -11.52 -12.56 -1.75
C LEU A 58 -12.31 -13.45 -2.73
N THR A 59 -12.52 -12.97 -3.97
CA THR A 59 -13.22 -13.76 -4.98
C THR A 59 -12.45 -15.02 -5.39
N THR A 60 -11.12 -14.94 -5.38
CA THR A 60 -10.27 -16.05 -5.89
C THR A 60 -9.83 -17.00 -4.77
N MET A 61 -9.54 -16.48 -3.59
CA MET A 61 -8.92 -17.21 -2.49
C MET A 61 -9.85 -17.43 -1.29
N GLY A 62 -11.07 -16.86 -1.34
CA GLY A 62 -11.98 -16.89 -0.20
C GLY A 62 -11.52 -16.02 0.97
N GLY A 63 -12.29 -16.03 2.06
CA GLY A 63 -12.01 -15.23 3.24
C GLY A 63 -13.17 -14.30 3.61
N HIS A 64 -12.88 -13.25 4.38
CA HIS A 64 -13.91 -12.30 4.83
C HIS A 64 -13.35 -10.90 5.01
N ILE A 65 -14.24 -9.92 4.95
CA ILE A 65 -13.96 -8.52 5.24
C ILE A 65 -13.97 -8.29 6.76
N VAL A 66 -12.97 -7.55 7.23
CA VAL A 66 -12.87 -7.04 8.59
C VAL A 66 -12.98 -5.53 8.55
N LYS A 67 -13.75 -4.96 9.47
CA LYS A 67 -13.86 -3.51 9.67
C LYS A 67 -13.12 -3.10 10.94
N ALA A 68 -12.38 -2.01 10.86
CA ALA A 68 -11.64 -1.46 11.99
C ALA A 68 -11.84 0.06 12.07
N ASP A 69 -11.95 0.57 13.30
CA ASP A 69 -11.96 2.00 13.56
C ASP A 69 -10.52 2.52 13.59
N VAL A 70 -10.21 3.40 12.65
CA VAL A 70 -8.87 3.92 12.41
C VAL A 70 -8.93 5.42 12.15
N LEU A 71 -7.78 6.04 11.97
CA LEU A 71 -7.70 7.46 11.60
C LEU A 71 -7.50 7.64 10.09
N ASP A 72 -8.13 8.66 9.52
CA ASP A 72 -7.88 9.11 8.15
C ASP A 72 -6.51 9.85 8.05
N PRO A 73 -6.08 10.28 6.84
CA PRO A 73 -4.80 10.98 6.69
C PRO A 73 -4.63 12.23 7.54
N LEU A 74 -5.71 12.88 7.96
CA LEU A 74 -5.70 14.08 8.81
C LEU A 74 -5.95 13.79 10.29
N GLY A 75 -6.05 12.52 10.68
CA GLY A 75 -6.27 12.11 12.06
C GLY A 75 -7.72 12.12 12.51
N ARG A 76 -8.70 12.11 11.59
CA ARG A 76 -10.12 12.02 11.90
C ARG A 76 -10.55 10.55 11.98
N PRO A 77 -11.42 10.15 12.95
CA PRO A 77 -11.91 8.78 13.05
C PRO A 77 -12.72 8.37 11.81
N ILE A 78 -12.41 7.21 11.27
CA ILE A 78 -13.14 6.56 10.18
C ILE A 78 -13.23 5.06 10.44
N ASN A 79 -14.21 4.41 9.82
CA ASN A 79 -14.29 2.96 9.76
C ASN A 79 -13.72 2.51 8.40
N ALA A 80 -12.58 1.82 8.42
CA ALA A 80 -11.94 1.28 7.24
C ALA A 80 -11.99 -0.25 7.22
N GLU A 81 -11.83 -0.84 6.05
CA GLU A 81 -11.92 -2.27 5.85
C GLU A 81 -10.62 -2.85 5.30
N TYR A 82 -10.35 -4.10 5.67
CA TYR A 82 -9.33 -4.97 5.10
C TYR A 82 -9.88 -6.40 5.01
N ALA A 83 -9.18 -7.32 4.36
CA ALA A 83 -9.61 -8.72 4.30
C ALA A 83 -8.67 -9.63 5.07
N ILE A 84 -9.23 -10.74 5.59
CA ILE A 84 -8.46 -11.91 6.02
C ILE A 84 -8.86 -13.07 5.10
N LEU A 85 -7.89 -13.60 4.35
CA LEU A 85 -8.08 -14.73 3.46
C LEU A 85 -8.19 -16.04 4.25
N GLU A 86 -8.64 -17.12 3.61
CA GLU A 86 -8.78 -18.43 4.26
C GLU A 86 -7.46 -18.99 4.82
N ASP A 87 -6.32 -18.64 4.23
CA ASP A 87 -5.00 -19.02 4.71
C ASP A 87 -4.45 -18.14 5.85
N GLY A 88 -5.26 -17.19 6.35
CA GLY A 88 -4.91 -16.25 7.42
C GLY A 88 -4.08 -15.05 6.96
N THR A 89 -3.91 -14.85 5.64
CA THR A 89 -3.23 -13.66 5.09
C THR A 89 -4.12 -12.43 5.21
N ALA A 90 -3.62 -11.37 5.83
CA ALA A 90 -4.28 -10.06 5.84
C ALA A 90 -3.98 -9.30 4.54
N VAL A 91 -5.01 -8.84 3.85
CA VAL A 91 -4.92 -8.02 2.64
C VAL A 91 -5.36 -6.60 2.99
N ILE A 92 -4.46 -5.65 2.89
CA ILE A 92 -4.69 -4.26 3.26
C ILE A 92 -4.43 -3.36 2.06
N GLU A 93 -5.42 -2.57 1.66
CA GLU A 93 -5.25 -1.43 0.77
C GLU A 93 -5.00 -0.18 1.62
N MET A 94 -3.79 0.39 1.57
CA MET A 94 -3.48 1.57 2.37
C MET A 94 -4.43 2.74 2.10
N SER A 95 -4.98 2.84 0.90
CA SER A 95 -5.91 3.87 0.49
C SER A 95 -7.22 3.90 1.29
N LYS A 96 -7.59 2.80 1.94
CA LYS A 96 -8.78 2.72 2.80
C LYS A 96 -8.63 3.53 4.09
N ALA A 97 -7.38 3.77 4.56
CA ALA A 97 -7.10 4.57 5.75
C ALA A 97 -6.20 5.80 5.48
N SER A 98 -5.37 5.75 4.43
CA SER A 98 -4.40 6.82 4.14
C SER A 98 -4.47 7.28 2.68
N GLY A 99 -5.63 7.11 2.04
CA GLY A 99 -5.86 7.37 0.63
C GLY A 99 -6.25 8.81 0.29
N LEU A 100 -5.92 9.20 -0.95
CA LEU A 100 -6.22 10.54 -1.49
C LEU A 100 -7.74 10.78 -1.64
N THR A 101 -8.52 9.72 -1.84
CA THR A 101 -9.98 9.77 -1.98
C THR A 101 -10.70 10.11 -0.67
N LEU A 102 -10.03 9.99 0.48
CA LEU A 102 -10.57 10.37 1.78
C LEU A 102 -10.51 11.90 2.04
N LEU A 103 -9.83 12.64 1.16
CA LEU A 103 -9.61 14.07 1.30
C LEU A 103 -10.28 14.86 0.19
N GLN A 104 -10.98 15.93 0.57
CA GLN A 104 -11.39 16.92 -0.40
C GLN A 104 -10.16 17.59 -1.03
N PRO A 105 -10.24 18.08 -2.28
CA PRO A 105 -9.10 18.75 -2.93
C PRO A 105 -8.49 19.90 -2.09
N SER A 106 -9.32 20.64 -1.36
CA SER A 106 -8.91 21.74 -0.48
C SER A 106 -8.20 21.29 0.80
N GLU A 107 -8.34 20.04 1.20
CA GLU A 107 -7.72 19.48 2.41
C GLU A 107 -6.35 18.83 2.12
N ARG A 108 -5.98 18.68 0.86
CA ARG A 108 -4.77 17.99 0.44
C ARG A 108 -3.53 18.79 0.81
N ASN A 109 -2.75 18.26 1.74
CA ASN A 109 -1.48 18.84 2.17
C ASN A 109 -0.54 17.73 2.68
N PRO A 110 0.42 17.27 1.86
CA PRO A 110 1.28 16.14 2.22
C PRO A 110 2.30 16.44 3.34
N LEU A 111 2.40 17.69 3.79
CA LEU A 111 3.15 18.01 5.02
C LEU A 111 2.39 17.60 6.29
N LEU A 112 1.06 17.52 6.23
CA LEU A 112 0.18 17.30 7.39
C LEU A 112 -0.49 15.93 7.40
N THR A 113 -0.44 15.20 6.28
CA THR A 113 -1.06 13.88 6.18
C THR A 113 -0.15 12.79 6.73
N SER A 114 -0.78 11.73 7.27
CA SER A 114 -0.11 10.63 7.96
C SER A 114 -0.61 9.26 7.49
N THR A 115 0.29 8.29 7.46
CA THR A 115 -0.03 6.86 7.26
C THR A 115 -0.46 6.15 8.54
N TYR A 116 -0.75 6.88 9.62
CA TYR A 116 -1.07 6.31 10.93
C TYR A 116 -2.22 5.30 10.86
N GLY A 117 -3.30 5.61 10.15
CA GLY A 117 -4.43 4.70 9.99
C GLY A 117 -4.08 3.39 9.28
N THR A 118 -3.14 3.43 8.32
CA THR A 118 -2.60 2.19 7.71
C THR A 118 -1.90 1.33 8.75
N GLY A 119 -1.11 1.94 9.66
CA GLY A 119 -0.49 1.23 10.77
C GLY A 119 -1.52 0.64 11.74
N GLN A 120 -2.64 1.33 12.00
CA GLN A 120 -3.73 0.81 12.81
C GLN A 120 -4.41 -0.42 12.18
N LEU A 121 -4.61 -0.45 10.85
CA LEU A 121 -5.11 -1.66 10.16
C LEU A 121 -4.15 -2.84 10.33
N ILE A 122 -2.84 -2.60 10.21
CA ILE A 122 -1.82 -3.63 10.42
C ILE A 122 -1.85 -4.12 11.87
N ALA A 123 -1.93 -3.21 12.85
CA ALA A 123 -2.00 -3.55 14.27
C ALA A 123 -3.24 -4.38 14.61
N ASP A 124 -4.41 -4.00 14.08
CA ASP A 124 -5.66 -4.75 14.26
C ASP A 124 -5.55 -6.18 13.70
N ALA A 125 -4.98 -6.33 12.50
CA ALA A 125 -4.78 -7.66 11.90
C ALA A 125 -3.76 -8.51 12.69
N LEU A 126 -2.67 -7.90 13.20
CA LEU A 126 -1.71 -8.58 14.08
C LEU A 126 -2.37 -9.10 15.36
N HIS A 127 -3.21 -8.28 16.02
CA HIS A 127 -3.96 -8.64 17.21
C HIS A 127 -4.98 -9.76 16.93
N LYS A 128 -5.52 -9.84 15.71
CA LYS A 128 -6.40 -10.95 15.26
C LYS A 128 -5.63 -12.21 14.87
N GLY A 129 -4.30 -12.21 15.04
CA GLY A 129 -3.46 -13.38 14.81
C GLY A 129 -2.86 -13.48 13.40
N CYS A 130 -3.11 -12.52 12.51
CA CYS A 130 -2.47 -12.54 11.20
C CYS A 130 -0.95 -12.36 11.33
N ARG A 131 -0.20 -13.10 10.51
CA ARG A 131 1.26 -13.04 10.45
C ARG A 131 1.78 -12.91 9.02
N LYS A 132 0.89 -13.06 8.03
CA LYS A 132 1.17 -12.81 6.62
C LYS A 132 0.35 -11.63 6.15
N PHE A 133 0.99 -10.73 5.46
CA PHE A 133 0.37 -9.48 5.00
C PHE A 133 0.64 -9.27 3.52
N LEU A 134 -0.40 -8.92 2.78
CA LEU A 134 -0.30 -8.34 1.45
C LEU A 134 -0.79 -6.89 1.54
N ILE A 135 0.13 -5.96 1.30
CA ILE A 135 -0.17 -4.53 1.42
C ILE A 135 -0.12 -3.88 0.05
N GLY A 136 -1.27 -3.40 -0.42
CA GLY A 136 -1.36 -2.52 -1.57
C GLY A 136 -1.10 -1.08 -1.16
N ILE A 137 -0.12 -0.42 -1.79
CA ILE A 137 0.27 0.95 -1.42
C ILE A 137 -0.11 2.02 -2.45
N GLY A 138 -0.96 1.68 -3.42
CA GLY A 138 -1.51 2.62 -4.39
C GLY A 138 -2.47 3.64 -3.76
N GLY A 139 -2.65 4.80 -4.43
CA GLY A 139 -3.66 5.80 -4.07
C GLY A 139 -3.37 6.64 -2.82
N SER A 140 -2.12 6.72 -2.33
CA SER A 140 -1.74 7.41 -1.09
C SER A 140 -1.99 8.93 -1.12
N ALA A 141 -2.42 9.50 0.02
CA ALA A 141 -2.51 10.94 0.29
C ALA A 141 -1.25 11.51 0.97
N THR A 142 -0.30 10.68 1.34
CA THR A 142 0.75 10.97 2.32
C THR A 142 2.13 11.09 1.68
N ASN A 143 3.03 11.81 2.35
CA ASN A 143 4.46 11.86 2.03
C ASN A 143 5.27 11.91 3.34
N ASP A 144 4.96 11.00 4.23
CA ASP A 144 5.50 10.89 5.59
C ASP A 144 6.55 9.78 5.74
N ALA A 145 7.05 9.22 4.63
CA ALA A 145 8.01 8.12 4.65
C ALA A 145 7.54 6.88 5.46
N GLY A 146 6.22 6.74 5.67
CA GLY A 146 5.65 5.69 6.50
C GLY A 146 5.83 5.87 8.00
N THR A 147 6.28 7.04 8.46
CA THR A 147 6.49 7.31 9.90
C THR A 147 5.19 7.21 10.69
N GLY A 148 4.05 7.65 10.13
CA GLY A 148 2.76 7.48 10.80
C GLY A 148 2.39 6.01 10.97
N MET A 149 2.58 5.18 9.96
CA MET A 149 2.36 3.73 10.05
C MET A 149 3.24 3.11 11.13
N LEU A 150 4.51 3.44 11.14
CA LEU A 150 5.46 2.95 12.15
C LEU A 150 5.09 3.43 13.56
N GLU A 151 4.64 4.70 13.71
CA GLU A 151 4.15 5.25 14.99
C GLU A 151 2.98 4.43 15.54
N ALA A 152 1.98 4.10 14.70
CA ALA A 152 0.86 3.25 15.11
C ALA A 152 1.29 1.82 15.48
N LEU A 153 2.44 1.36 14.97
CA LEU A 153 3.05 0.08 15.30
C LEU A 153 4.02 0.15 16.50
N GLY A 154 4.06 1.30 17.21
CA GLY A 154 4.82 1.48 18.45
C GLY A 154 6.24 2.03 18.29
N TYR A 155 6.63 2.48 17.09
CA TYR A 155 7.88 3.21 16.92
C TYR A 155 7.72 4.65 17.41
N ARG A 156 8.80 5.26 17.87
CA ARG A 156 8.82 6.67 18.29
C ARG A 156 9.91 7.40 17.53
N PHE A 157 9.57 8.59 17.07
CA PHE A 157 10.48 9.50 16.37
C PHE A 157 10.74 10.70 17.28
N MET A 158 12.00 11.07 17.47
CA MET A 158 12.37 12.15 18.39
C MET A 158 13.27 13.16 17.69
N ASP A 159 13.12 14.43 18.08
CA ASP A 159 14.00 15.53 17.68
C ASP A 159 15.31 15.56 18.50
N ALA A 160 16.14 16.59 18.28
CA ALA A 160 17.41 16.78 18.97
C ALA A 160 17.27 17.01 20.48
N GLU A 161 16.13 17.54 20.91
CA GLU A 161 15.79 17.81 22.31
C GLU A 161 15.15 16.59 23.00
N GLY A 162 14.87 15.51 22.25
CA GLY A 162 14.21 14.30 22.75
C GLY A 162 12.67 14.40 22.78
N ASN A 163 12.07 15.41 22.18
CA ASN A 163 10.61 15.52 22.07
C ASN A 163 10.10 14.50 21.04
N ILE A 164 8.98 13.85 21.35
CA ILE A 164 8.32 12.93 20.43
C ILE A 164 7.67 13.72 19.29
N LEU A 165 7.98 13.35 18.07
CA LEU A 165 7.43 13.92 16.85
C LEU A 165 6.28 13.05 16.33
N LYS A 166 5.25 13.68 15.76
CA LYS A 166 4.17 12.99 15.06
C LYS A 166 4.64 12.48 13.71
N GLY A 167 4.19 11.30 13.31
CA GLY A 167 4.47 10.70 12.01
C GLY A 167 3.70 11.38 10.88
N GLU A 168 4.24 12.48 10.37
CA GLU A 168 3.67 13.27 9.26
C GLU A 168 4.80 13.90 8.43
N GLY A 169 4.50 14.33 7.19
CA GLY A 169 5.53 14.78 6.24
C GLY A 169 6.44 15.91 6.75
N ARG A 170 5.88 16.90 7.46
CA ARG A 170 6.66 18.04 7.99
C ARG A 170 7.64 17.65 9.10
N SER A 171 7.45 16.51 9.74
CA SER A 171 8.30 16.06 10.85
C SER A 171 9.62 15.47 10.37
N LEU A 172 9.69 14.99 9.12
CA LEU A 172 10.84 14.23 8.59
C LEU A 172 12.17 14.98 8.74
N GLU A 173 12.15 16.30 8.54
CA GLU A 173 13.36 17.13 8.61
C GLU A 173 13.93 17.30 10.04
N SER A 174 13.11 17.00 11.07
CA SER A 174 13.47 17.19 12.48
C SER A 174 13.75 15.88 13.21
N ILE A 175 13.51 14.71 12.58
CA ILE A 175 13.75 13.41 13.22
C ILE A 175 15.24 13.18 13.38
N MET A 176 15.71 12.98 14.62
CA MET A 176 17.10 12.65 14.93
C MET A 176 17.28 11.22 15.43
N THR A 177 16.22 10.62 16.00
CA THR A 177 16.29 9.29 16.59
C THR A 177 15.02 8.49 16.31
N ILE A 178 15.21 7.19 16.08
CA ILE A 178 14.13 6.21 15.95
C ILE A 178 14.24 5.24 17.13
N ASP A 179 13.26 5.25 18.03
CA ASP A 179 13.13 4.28 19.12
C ASP A 179 12.14 3.18 18.72
N THR A 180 12.61 1.95 18.74
CA THR A 180 11.84 0.75 18.39
C THR A 180 11.44 -0.08 19.60
N SER A 181 11.74 0.38 20.82
CA SER A 181 11.59 -0.41 22.07
C SER A 181 10.15 -0.77 22.39
N ALA A 182 9.18 0.08 21.97
CA ALA A 182 7.76 -0.12 22.17
C ALA A 182 7.04 -0.73 20.93
N ALA A 183 7.79 -1.16 19.91
CA ALA A 183 7.21 -1.77 18.72
C ALA A 183 6.44 -3.05 19.07
N ILE A 184 5.30 -3.24 18.42
CA ILE A 184 4.43 -4.42 18.60
C ILE A 184 5.27 -5.71 18.44
N PRO A 185 5.35 -6.59 19.45
CA PRO A 185 6.24 -7.76 19.42
C PRO A 185 5.95 -8.72 18.27
N GLU A 186 4.69 -8.83 17.85
CA GLU A 186 4.21 -9.69 16.78
C GLU A 186 4.80 -9.35 15.41
N LEU A 187 5.29 -8.12 15.22
CA LEU A 187 6.01 -7.70 14.01
C LEU A 187 7.22 -8.58 13.71
N LYS A 188 7.86 -9.14 14.76
CA LYS A 188 9.05 -10.00 14.61
C LYS A 188 8.78 -11.31 13.86
N SER A 189 7.53 -11.78 13.90
CA SER A 189 7.08 -13.02 13.26
C SER A 189 6.17 -12.76 12.05
N ALA A 190 5.96 -11.51 11.67
CA ALA A 190 5.11 -11.13 10.55
C ALA A 190 5.93 -11.02 9.25
N GLU A 191 5.32 -11.49 8.16
CA GLU A 191 5.84 -11.36 6.80
C GLU A 191 4.98 -10.38 6.01
N PHE A 192 5.62 -9.45 5.32
CA PHE A 192 4.94 -8.44 4.53
C PHE A 192 5.33 -8.54 3.06
N ILE A 193 4.35 -8.71 2.20
CA ILE A 193 4.49 -8.57 0.76
C ILE A 193 3.85 -7.23 0.38
N VAL A 194 4.62 -6.34 -0.21
CA VAL A 194 4.13 -5.03 -0.65
C VAL A 194 3.93 -5.06 -2.16
N ALA A 195 2.69 -4.92 -2.59
CA ALA A 195 2.34 -4.78 -3.99
C ALA A 195 2.61 -3.33 -4.43
N CYS A 196 3.59 -3.17 -5.31
CA CYS A 196 4.00 -1.88 -5.85
C CYS A 196 4.59 -2.06 -7.25
N ASP A 197 4.11 -1.26 -8.19
CA ASP A 197 4.50 -1.29 -9.60
C ASP A 197 5.46 -0.15 -10.01
N VAL A 198 5.91 0.67 -9.04
CA VAL A 198 6.80 1.80 -9.31
C VAL A 198 8.20 1.58 -8.75
N ASP A 199 9.21 2.09 -9.47
CA ASP A 199 10.63 1.94 -9.15
C ASP A 199 11.28 3.23 -8.63
N SER A 200 10.47 4.24 -8.27
CA SER A 200 10.97 5.53 -7.80
C SER A 200 11.92 5.38 -6.62
N PRO A 201 13.10 6.04 -6.62
CA PRO A 201 13.98 6.11 -5.46
C PRO A 201 13.31 6.89 -4.32
N PHE A 202 13.90 6.83 -3.13
CA PHE A 202 13.29 7.40 -1.93
C PHE A 202 13.18 8.92 -2.00
N HIS A 203 14.22 9.60 -2.45
CA HIS A 203 14.30 11.07 -2.61
C HIS A 203 14.98 11.46 -3.92
N GLY A 204 15.11 12.77 -4.17
CA GLY A 204 15.71 13.33 -5.36
C GLY A 204 14.70 13.59 -6.47
N SER A 205 15.15 14.08 -7.62
CA SER A 205 14.27 14.54 -8.72
C SER A 205 13.34 13.48 -9.29
N LYS A 206 13.62 12.19 -9.09
CA LYS A 206 12.78 11.04 -9.44
C LYS A 206 12.15 10.37 -8.21
N GLY A 207 12.35 10.96 -7.02
CA GLY A 207 11.92 10.43 -5.74
C GLY A 207 10.47 10.75 -5.39
N ALA A 208 10.08 10.32 -4.20
CA ALA A 208 8.70 10.37 -3.72
C ALA A 208 8.08 11.77 -3.76
N ALA A 209 8.81 12.80 -3.31
CA ALA A 209 8.28 14.15 -3.23
C ALA A 209 8.09 14.77 -4.62
N TYR A 210 9.12 14.75 -5.46
CA TYR A 210 9.06 15.36 -6.78
C TYR A 210 8.04 14.71 -7.71
N VAL A 211 7.91 13.38 -7.67
CA VAL A 211 7.03 12.64 -8.58
C VAL A 211 5.57 12.63 -8.10
N TYR A 212 5.33 12.46 -6.79
CA TYR A 212 3.99 12.16 -6.31
C TYR A 212 3.38 13.24 -5.40
N ALA A 213 4.17 14.13 -4.77
CA ALA A 213 3.60 15.11 -3.84
C ALA A 213 2.73 16.18 -4.53
N PRO A 214 2.98 16.62 -5.79
CA PRO A 214 2.12 17.60 -6.45
C PRO A 214 0.65 17.17 -6.55
N GLN A 215 0.35 15.93 -6.91
CA GLN A 215 -1.03 15.42 -6.97
C GLN A 215 -1.70 15.34 -5.59
N LYS A 216 -0.90 15.36 -4.51
CA LYS A 216 -1.34 15.38 -3.11
C LYS A 216 -1.49 16.80 -2.56
N GLY A 217 -1.40 17.83 -3.41
CA GLY A 217 -1.58 19.23 -3.05
C GLY A 217 -0.31 19.98 -2.67
N ALA A 218 0.88 19.41 -2.92
CA ALA A 218 2.13 20.11 -2.62
C ALA A 218 2.41 21.25 -3.59
N THR A 219 2.77 22.42 -3.06
CA THR A 219 3.41 23.49 -3.83
C THR A 219 4.88 23.15 -4.13
N PRO A 220 5.54 23.83 -5.08
CA PRO A 220 6.97 23.60 -5.35
C PRO A 220 7.86 23.71 -4.09
N GLN A 221 7.58 24.67 -3.21
CA GLN A 221 8.32 24.85 -1.94
C GLN A 221 8.08 23.68 -0.98
N MET A 222 6.84 23.14 -0.94
CA MET A 222 6.54 21.98 -0.14
C MET A 222 7.23 20.72 -0.69
N VAL A 223 7.33 20.56 -2.02
CA VAL A 223 8.05 19.45 -2.65
C VAL A 223 9.52 19.46 -2.25
N GLU A 224 10.19 20.62 -2.34
CA GLU A 224 11.59 20.77 -1.93
C GLU A 224 11.78 20.43 -0.44
N ARG A 225 10.91 20.96 0.43
CA ARG A 225 10.94 20.68 1.87
C ARG A 225 10.77 19.19 2.16
N LEU A 226 9.78 18.53 1.52
CA LEU A 226 9.53 17.10 1.68
C LEU A 226 10.70 16.27 1.19
N ASP A 227 11.32 16.63 0.06
CA ASP A 227 12.48 15.90 -0.48
C ASP A 227 13.70 16.01 0.45
N ASN A 228 13.97 17.20 0.98
CA ASN A 228 15.02 17.40 1.97
C ASN A 228 14.75 16.59 3.25
N GLY A 229 13.49 16.54 3.70
CA GLY A 229 13.08 15.72 4.83
C GLY A 229 13.27 14.22 4.57
N LEU A 230 12.92 13.73 3.39
CA LEU A 230 13.14 12.35 2.98
C LEU A 230 14.63 12.00 2.95
N LYS A 231 15.46 12.89 2.38
CA LYS A 231 16.91 12.71 2.34
C LYS A 231 17.50 12.61 3.75
N HIS A 232 17.15 13.57 4.63
CA HIS A 232 17.57 13.55 6.02
C HIS A 232 17.12 12.25 6.73
N PHE A 233 15.87 11.86 6.56
CA PHE A 233 15.32 10.66 7.19
C PHE A 233 15.97 9.36 6.66
N ALA A 234 16.39 9.33 5.39
CA ALA A 234 17.17 8.20 4.84
C ALA A 234 18.50 8.01 5.58
N ASP A 235 19.19 9.11 5.92
CA ASP A 235 20.43 9.06 6.71
C ASP A 235 20.17 8.53 8.13
N ILE A 236 19.08 8.95 8.79
CA ILE A 236 18.67 8.44 10.11
C ILE A 236 18.33 6.95 10.03
N ILE A 237 17.58 6.50 9.02
CA ILE A 237 17.29 5.08 8.78
C ILE A 237 18.59 4.30 8.61
N LYS A 238 19.52 4.79 7.80
CA LYS A 238 20.81 4.13 7.56
C LYS A 238 21.61 4.00 8.85
N GLY A 239 21.66 5.05 9.66
CA GLY A 239 22.32 5.02 10.99
C GLY A 239 21.69 4.01 11.95
N THR A 240 20.35 3.88 11.92
CA THR A 240 19.61 3.01 12.85
C THR A 240 19.61 1.54 12.42
N THR A 241 19.43 1.28 11.11
CA THR A 241 19.19 -0.08 10.59
C THR A 241 20.39 -0.69 9.85
N GLY A 242 21.36 0.15 9.47
CA GLY A 242 22.46 -0.20 8.58
C GLY A 242 22.09 -0.30 7.10
N LYS A 243 20.81 -0.02 6.72
CA LYS A 243 20.31 -0.12 5.34
C LYS A 243 20.23 1.25 4.71
N ASP A 244 20.83 1.39 3.54
CA ASP A 244 20.67 2.57 2.67
C ASP A 244 19.50 2.33 1.73
N ILE A 245 18.43 3.11 1.90
CA ILE A 245 17.21 2.99 1.10
C ILE A 245 17.10 4.06 0.01
N SER A 246 18.06 4.99 -0.06
CA SER A 246 18.02 6.20 -0.90
C SER A 246 17.71 5.88 -2.36
N GLU A 247 18.45 4.96 -2.94
CA GLU A 247 18.35 4.57 -4.36
C GLU A 247 17.63 3.23 -4.57
N MET A 248 17.02 2.63 -3.50
CA MET A 248 16.33 1.35 -3.65
C MET A 248 15.08 1.53 -4.53
N PRO A 249 14.92 0.75 -5.62
CA PRO A 249 13.74 0.81 -6.48
C PRO A 249 12.46 0.65 -5.67
N GLY A 250 11.47 1.52 -5.86
CA GLY A 250 10.20 1.51 -5.15
C GLY A 250 10.24 2.04 -3.71
N ALA A 251 11.40 2.49 -3.21
CA ALA A 251 11.47 3.11 -1.89
C ALA A 251 10.65 4.41 -1.81
N GLY A 252 10.53 5.15 -2.92
CA GLY A 252 9.73 6.36 -3.03
C GLY A 252 8.22 6.13 -3.16
N ALA A 253 7.78 4.90 -3.39
CA ALA A 253 6.37 4.57 -3.54
C ALA A 253 5.54 5.05 -2.35
N ALA A 254 4.33 5.55 -2.64
CA ALA A 254 3.38 6.03 -1.63
C ALA A 254 3.97 7.07 -0.67
N GLY A 255 4.78 8.00 -1.19
CA GLY A 255 5.37 9.08 -0.38
C GLY A 255 6.46 8.60 0.58
N GLY A 256 7.22 7.58 0.18
CA GLY A 256 8.29 6.98 0.96
C GLY A 256 7.86 5.81 1.85
N LEU A 257 6.57 5.43 1.87
CA LEU A 257 6.08 4.26 2.59
C LEU A 257 6.80 2.98 2.13
N GLY A 258 7.07 2.83 0.81
CA GLY A 258 7.88 1.73 0.28
C GLY A 258 9.26 1.63 0.92
N GLY A 259 9.88 2.76 1.25
CA GLY A 259 11.15 2.84 1.98
C GLY A 259 11.06 2.31 3.40
N ALA A 260 9.99 2.66 4.14
CA ALA A 260 9.76 2.10 5.47
C ALA A 260 9.72 0.57 5.43
N PHE A 261 8.97 0.01 4.47
CA PHE A 261 8.89 -1.44 4.30
C PHE A 261 10.25 -2.09 3.95
N LYS A 262 11.15 -1.39 3.30
CA LYS A 262 12.49 -1.89 2.97
C LYS A 262 13.48 -1.74 4.12
N ALA A 263 13.33 -0.71 4.94
CA ALA A 263 14.27 -0.35 6.00
C ALA A 263 14.32 -1.37 7.14
N PHE A 264 13.16 -1.84 7.58
CA PHE A 264 13.04 -2.69 8.77
C PHE A 264 13.05 -4.18 8.41
N ARG A 265 13.74 -5.02 9.18
CA ARG A 265 14.15 -6.41 8.85
C ARG A 265 13.01 -7.42 8.58
N TYR A 266 11.79 -7.08 8.93
CA TYR A 266 10.66 -8.03 8.92
C TYR A 266 9.91 -8.10 7.59
N TRP A 267 10.41 -7.44 6.53
CA TRP A 267 9.64 -7.10 5.37
C TRP A 267 10.26 -7.68 4.10
N GLN A 268 9.53 -8.55 3.42
CA GLN A 268 9.86 -8.99 2.07
C GLN A 268 9.14 -8.07 1.07
N TYR A 269 9.90 -7.34 0.30
CA TYR A 269 9.37 -6.45 -0.71
C TYR A 269 9.34 -7.15 -2.07
N ALA A 270 8.15 -7.39 -2.63
CA ALA A 270 7.98 -7.90 -3.98
C ALA A 270 7.74 -6.72 -4.95
N ALA A 271 8.82 -6.11 -5.44
CA ALA A 271 8.74 -5.10 -6.48
C ALA A 271 8.44 -5.76 -7.83
N GLY A 272 7.50 -5.17 -8.60
CA GLY A 272 7.32 -5.53 -10.01
C GLY A 272 6.69 -6.89 -10.29
N GLN A 273 6.37 -7.67 -9.29
CA GLN A 273 5.53 -8.85 -9.49
C GLN A 273 4.07 -8.41 -9.46
N ARG A 274 3.42 -8.38 -10.62
CA ARG A 274 1.95 -8.46 -10.65
C ARG A 274 1.60 -9.68 -9.83
N PHE A 275 0.94 -9.46 -8.70
CA PHE A 275 0.49 -10.56 -7.85
C PHE A 275 -0.39 -11.45 -8.72
N ASN A 276 0.09 -12.67 -9.00
CA ASN A 276 -0.69 -13.66 -9.74
C ASN A 276 -1.49 -14.48 -8.71
N PRO A 277 -2.78 -14.20 -8.53
CA PRO A 277 -3.60 -14.85 -7.52
C PRO A 277 -3.98 -16.29 -7.90
N ILE A 278 -3.39 -16.85 -8.98
CA ILE A 278 -3.72 -18.20 -9.42
C ILE A 278 -3.08 -19.19 -8.46
N PRO A 279 -3.87 -19.94 -7.67
CA PRO A 279 -3.34 -21.02 -6.84
C PRO A 279 -2.51 -21.99 -7.67
N HIS A 280 -1.42 -22.52 -7.13
CA HIS A 280 -0.58 -23.49 -7.83
C HIS A 280 -1.37 -24.68 -8.40
N SER A 281 -2.47 -25.07 -7.76
CA SER A 281 -3.40 -26.12 -8.25
C SER A 281 -4.17 -25.72 -9.51
N GLN A 282 -4.26 -24.44 -9.85
CA GLN A 282 -4.94 -23.94 -11.07
C GLN A 282 -3.97 -23.51 -12.17
N GLN A 283 -2.69 -23.34 -11.87
CA GLN A 283 -1.68 -22.95 -12.85
C GLN A 283 -1.44 -24.03 -13.93
N SER A 284 -1.70 -25.30 -13.62
CA SER A 284 -1.59 -26.42 -14.57
C SER A 284 -2.80 -26.54 -15.51
N ALA A 285 -3.86 -25.73 -15.32
CA ALA A 285 -5.07 -25.76 -16.13
C ALA A 285 -5.16 -24.58 -17.13
N LEU A 286 -4.16 -23.74 -17.19
CA LEU A 286 -3.98 -22.65 -18.16
C LEU A 286 -3.05 -23.11 -19.28
#